data_34813da3b9249c1272ccb21504c99608
#
_entry.id   34813da3b9249c1272ccb21504c99608
#
_cell.length_a   1.000
_cell.length_b   1.000
_cell.length_c   1.000
_cell.angle_alpha   90.00
_cell.angle_beta   90.00
_cell.angle_gamma   90.00
#
_symmetry.space_group_name_H-M   'P 1'
#
loop_
_entity.id
_entity.type
_entity.pdbx_description
1 polymer ?
#
loop_
_entity_poly.entity_id
_entity_poly.type
_entity_poly.pdbx_seq_one_letter_code
_entity_poly.pdbx_strand_id
1 'polypeptide(L)'
;MILTIDEIKKKIRPICEKYRVVKLFLFGSYARGEATEESDVDFHMVAPKGMGLFKMAGFRIDLEELLDKEVDLISRLSEDCYIFKDAVERDEILLYDSGKA
;
A
#
# COMPACT_ATOMS: atom_id res chain seq x y z
N MET A 1 -16.05 3.82 9.22
CA MET A 1 -15.22 3.29 10.29
C MET A 1 -13.74 3.54 10.01
N ILE A 2 -13.03 4.04 11.01
CA ILE A 2 -11.60 4.30 10.87
C ILE A 2 -10.84 3.05 11.28
N LEU A 3 -9.95 2.57 10.40
CA LEU A 3 -9.15 1.38 10.67
C LEU A 3 -7.88 1.77 11.43
N THR A 4 -7.43 0.90 12.32
CA THR A 4 -6.11 1.08 12.92
C THR A 4 -5.03 0.57 11.97
N ILE A 5 -3.80 1.01 12.19
CA ILE A 5 -2.65 0.55 11.40
C ILE A 5 -2.49 -0.97 11.53
N ASP A 6 -2.66 -1.50 12.75
CA ASP A 6 -2.57 -2.94 12.98
C ASP A 6 -3.64 -3.72 12.23
N GLU A 7 -4.87 -3.20 12.20
CA GLU A 7 -5.95 -3.82 11.44
C GLU A 7 -5.63 -3.87 9.94
N ILE A 8 -5.15 -2.75 9.41
CA ILE A 8 -4.77 -2.67 8.00
C ILE A 8 -3.65 -3.67 7.72
N LYS A 9 -2.62 -3.68 8.55
CA LYS A 9 -1.47 -4.57 8.39
C LYS A 9 -1.87 -6.03 8.34
N LYS A 10 -2.74 -6.45 9.23
CA LYS A 10 -3.22 -7.84 9.27
C LYS A 10 -4.07 -8.20 8.06
N LYS A 11 -4.95 -7.29 7.67
CA LYS A 11 -5.88 -7.53 6.57
C LYS A 11 -5.18 -7.61 5.22
N ILE A 12 -4.19 -6.77 4.97
CA ILE A 12 -3.54 -6.69 3.65
C ILE A 12 -2.55 -7.83 3.41
N ARG A 13 -2.09 -8.48 4.45
CA ARG A 13 -1.04 -9.51 4.34
C ARG A 13 -1.37 -10.63 3.35
N PRO A 14 -2.55 -11.31 3.44
CA PRO A 14 -2.85 -12.37 2.49
C PRO A 14 -2.96 -11.87 1.05
N ILE A 15 -3.42 -10.64 0.86
CA ILE A 15 -3.51 -10.07 -0.48
C ILE A 15 -2.12 -9.77 -1.03
N CYS A 16 -1.23 -9.23 -0.21
CA CYS A 16 0.15 -8.99 -0.62
C CYS A 16 0.84 -10.29 -1.01
N GLU A 17 0.60 -11.37 -0.26
CA GLU A 17 1.15 -12.68 -0.58
C GLU A 17 0.60 -13.23 -1.89
N LYS A 18 -0.70 -13.07 -2.11
CA LYS A 18 -1.37 -13.52 -3.33
C LYS A 18 -0.78 -12.88 -4.58
N TYR A 19 -0.50 -11.58 -4.51
CA TYR A 19 0.05 -10.83 -5.64
C TYR A 19 1.56 -10.76 -5.65
N ARG A 20 2.22 -11.35 -4.67
CA ARG A 20 3.68 -11.40 -4.54
C ARG A 20 4.31 -10.01 -4.48
N VAL A 21 3.65 -9.10 -3.80
CA VAL A 21 4.13 -7.75 -3.60
C VAL A 21 5.47 -7.79 -2.87
N VAL A 22 6.42 -6.99 -3.30
CA VAL A 22 7.75 -6.94 -2.65
C VAL A 22 7.67 -6.23 -1.32
N LYS A 23 7.11 -5.03 -1.32
CA LYS A 23 6.86 -4.25 -0.10
C LYS A 23 5.60 -3.42 -0.27
N LEU A 24 4.92 -3.16 0.83
CA LEU A 24 3.77 -2.26 0.86
C LEU A 24 3.92 -1.29 2.01
N PHE A 25 3.81 -0.02 1.70
CA PHE A 25 3.89 1.06 2.69
C PHE A 25 2.56 1.77 2.78
N LEU A 26 2.24 2.23 3.97
CA LEU A 26 1.10 3.11 4.22
C LEU A 26 1.62 4.53 4.33
N PHE A 27 0.96 5.47 3.68
CA PHE A 27 1.30 6.87 3.82
C PHE A 27 0.03 7.72 3.88
N GLY A 28 0.18 9.05 3.90
CA GLY A 28 -0.97 9.95 3.94
C GLY A 28 -1.61 10.04 5.31
N SER A 29 -2.91 10.35 5.34
CA SER A 29 -3.62 10.63 6.59
C SER A 29 -3.63 9.46 7.57
N TYR A 30 -3.76 8.23 7.07
CA TYR A 30 -3.72 7.05 7.93
C TYR A 30 -2.35 6.86 8.58
N ALA A 31 -1.27 7.11 7.85
CA ALA A 31 0.07 7.00 8.41
C ALA A 31 0.35 8.07 9.45
N ARG A 32 -0.22 9.26 9.27
CA ARG A 32 -0.04 10.38 10.20
C ARG A 32 -0.97 10.34 11.42
N GLY A 33 -1.91 9.40 11.44
CA GLY A 33 -2.91 9.35 12.51
C GLY A 33 -3.98 10.44 12.39
N GLU A 34 -4.18 10.97 11.21
CA GLU A 34 -5.13 12.05 10.94
C GLU A 34 -6.34 11.59 10.13
N ALA A 35 -6.50 10.29 9.94
CA ALA A 35 -7.59 9.74 9.13
C ALA A 35 -8.95 10.01 9.75
N THR A 36 -9.93 10.25 8.88
CA THR A 36 -11.34 10.35 9.23
C THR A 36 -12.09 9.23 8.54
N GLU A 37 -13.39 9.11 8.81
CA GLU A 37 -14.22 8.09 8.16
C GLU A 37 -14.27 8.25 6.64
N GLU A 38 -14.03 9.46 6.15
CA GLU A 38 -14.06 9.77 4.73
C GLU A 38 -12.68 9.70 4.07
N SER A 39 -11.63 9.46 4.84
CA SER A 39 -10.28 9.40 4.31
C SER A 39 -10.06 8.18 3.45
N ASP A 40 -9.38 8.39 2.33
CA ASP A 40 -8.89 7.29 1.49
C ASP A 40 -7.67 6.65 2.16
N VAL A 41 -7.40 5.41 1.82
CA VAL A 41 -6.21 4.73 2.30
C VAL A 41 -5.15 4.82 1.20
N ASP A 42 -4.02 5.42 1.53
CA ASP A 42 -2.94 5.65 0.57
C ASP A 42 -1.84 4.63 0.75
N PHE A 43 -1.57 3.86 -0.30
CA PHE A 43 -0.51 2.84 -0.27
C PHE A 43 0.55 3.14 -1.31
N HIS A 44 1.76 2.78 -0.96
CA HIS A 44 2.89 2.83 -1.85
C HIS A 44 3.44 1.40 -1.98
N MET A 45 3.39 0.84 -3.17
CA MET A 45 3.79 -0.54 -3.42
C MET A 45 5.11 -0.61 -4.17
N VAL A 46 5.98 -1.48 -3.71
CA VAL A 46 7.10 -1.91 -4.53
C VAL A 46 6.65 -3.17 -5.25
N ALA A 47 6.40 -3.03 -6.56
CA ALA A 47 5.85 -4.10 -7.35
C ALA A 47 6.90 -5.15 -7.69
N PRO A 48 6.51 -6.42 -7.81
CA PRO A 48 7.43 -7.43 -8.30
C PRO A 48 7.71 -7.23 -9.77
N LYS A 49 8.85 -7.69 -10.21
CA LYS A 49 9.25 -7.63 -11.60
C LYS A 49 8.23 -8.36 -12.47
N GLY A 50 7.76 -7.69 -13.52
CA GLY A 50 6.79 -8.28 -14.43
C GLY A 50 5.31 -8.14 -14.04
N MET A 51 5.01 -7.42 -12.97
CA MET A 51 3.61 -7.18 -12.62
C MET A 51 2.98 -6.22 -13.63
N GLY A 52 1.97 -6.70 -14.35
CA GLY A 52 1.26 -5.90 -15.33
C GLY A 52 0.15 -5.06 -14.73
N LEU A 53 -0.42 -4.19 -15.56
CA LEU A 53 -1.49 -3.29 -15.14
C LEU A 53 -2.73 -4.01 -14.62
N PHE A 54 -3.09 -5.13 -15.21
CA PHE A 54 -4.25 -5.90 -14.77
C PHE A 54 -4.09 -6.44 -13.36
N LYS A 55 -2.91 -6.95 -13.05
CA LYS A 55 -2.63 -7.44 -11.70
C LYS A 55 -2.63 -6.30 -10.70
N MET A 56 -2.07 -5.17 -11.09
CA MET A 56 -2.05 -3.98 -10.24
C MET A 56 -3.46 -3.48 -9.95
N ALA A 57 -4.31 -3.43 -10.97
CA ALA A 57 -5.71 -3.05 -10.80
C ALA A 57 -6.45 -4.05 -9.91
N GLY A 58 -6.21 -5.34 -10.10
CA GLY A 58 -6.80 -6.39 -9.26
C GLY A 58 -6.38 -6.26 -7.80
N PHE A 59 -5.11 -5.98 -7.56
CA PHE A 59 -4.59 -5.75 -6.22
C PHE A 59 -5.29 -4.58 -5.54
N ARG A 60 -5.43 -3.46 -6.26
CA ARG A 60 -6.13 -2.29 -5.74
C ARG A 60 -7.60 -2.60 -5.42
N ILE A 61 -8.29 -3.28 -6.33
CA ILE A 61 -9.70 -3.65 -6.12
C ILE A 61 -9.84 -4.57 -4.91
N ASP A 62 -8.98 -5.56 -4.78
CA ASP A 62 -9.01 -6.45 -3.64
C ASP A 62 -8.78 -5.70 -2.33
N LEU A 63 -7.88 -4.72 -2.33
CA LEU A 63 -7.67 -3.89 -1.16
C LEU A 63 -8.90 -3.05 -0.83
N GLU A 64 -9.55 -2.47 -1.83
CA GLU A 64 -10.76 -1.68 -1.62
C GLU A 64 -11.89 -2.51 -1.05
N GLU A 65 -12.08 -3.72 -1.55
CA GLU A 65 -13.10 -4.62 -1.05
C GLU A 65 -12.80 -5.05 0.38
N LEU A 66 -11.55 -5.35 0.66
CA LEU A 66 -11.15 -5.81 1.98
C LEU A 66 -11.28 -4.73 3.05
N LEU A 67 -10.89 -3.53 2.72
CA LEU A 67 -10.87 -2.41 3.66
C LEU A 67 -12.18 -1.62 3.68
N ASP A 68 -13.04 -1.84 2.69
CA ASP A 68 -14.28 -1.10 2.50
C ASP A 68 -14.03 0.41 2.43
N LYS A 69 -12.99 0.80 1.71
CA LYS A 69 -12.59 2.19 1.53
C LYS A 69 -11.94 2.36 0.18
N GLU A 70 -11.95 3.59 -0.33
CA GLU A 70 -11.19 3.90 -1.52
C GLU A 70 -9.70 3.80 -1.24
N VAL A 71 -8.97 3.27 -2.19
CA VAL A 71 -7.54 3.06 -2.08
C VAL A 71 -6.83 3.82 -3.19
N ASP A 72 -5.88 4.65 -2.79
CA ASP A 72 -4.94 5.26 -3.71
C ASP A 72 -3.67 4.41 -3.69
N LEU A 73 -3.32 3.86 -4.83
CA LEU A 73 -2.17 2.98 -4.94
C LEU A 73 -1.14 3.57 -5.88
N ILE A 74 0.03 3.86 -5.33
CA ILE A 74 1.18 4.29 -6.10
C ILE A 74 2.14 3.12 -6.15
N SER A 75 2.57 2.75 -7.35
CA SER A 75 3.55 1.68 -7.50
C SER A 75 4.86 2.23 -8.03
N ARG A 76 5.94 1.61 -7.61
CA ARG A 76 7.25 1.91 -8.15
C ARG A 76 8.03 0.61 -8.33
N LEU A 77 8.96 0.64 -9.25
CA LEU A 77 9.97 -0.40 -9.34
C LEU A 77 11.05 -0.10 -8.32
N SER A 78 11.71 -1.13 -7.84
CA SER A 78 12.70 -0.99 -6.77
C SER A 78 13.83 0.00 -7.06
N GLU A 79 14.04 0.31 -8.34
CA GLU A 79 15.11 1.19 -8.77
C GLU A 79 14.66 2.62 -9.05
N ASP A 80 13.35 2.86 -9.05
CA ASP A 80 12.78 4.15 -9.42
C ASP A 80 12.35 4.95 -8.22
N CYS A 81 12.35 6.23 -8.36
CA CYS A 81 11.69 7.21 -7.53
C CYS A 81 12.58 8.04 -6.63
N TYR A 82 13.47 8.75 -7.25
CA TYR A 82 14.16 9.84 -6.56
C TYR A 82 13.20 10.98 -6.21
N ILE A 83 12.15 11.15 -7.03
CA ILE A 83 11.26 12.31 -6.90
C ILE A 83 10.32 12.20 -5.72
N PHE A 84 9.84 10.98 -5.43
CA PHE A 84 8.89 10.77 -4.34
C PHE A 84 9.53 10.30 -3.05
N LYS A 85 10.80 9.92 -3.10
CA LYS A 85 11.48 9.31 -1.98
C LYS A 85 11.43 10.15 -0.71
N ASP A 86 11.76 11.43 -0.82
CA ASP A 86 11.80 12.31 0.34
C ASP A 86 10.43 12.63 0.91
N ALA A 87 9.44 12.79 0.05
CA ALA A 87 8.09 13.12 0.49
C ALA A 87 7.37 11.91 1.09
N VAL A 88 7.56 10.74 0.51
CA VAL A 88 6.92 9.50 0.95
C VAL A 88 7.58 8.93 2.20
N GLU A 89 8.91 8.98 2.27
CA GLU A 89 9.65 8.42 3.41
C GLU A 89 9.35 9.10 4.74
N ARG A 90 8.95 10.36 4.72
CA ARG A 90 8.65 11.08 5.96
C ARG A 90 7.44 10.55 6.70
N ASP A 91 6.44 10.07 5.95
CA ASP A 91 5.17 9.64 6.52
C ASP A 91 4.90 8.16 6.33
N GLU A 92 5.77 7.45 5.60
CA GLU A 92 5.46 6.08 5.26
C GLU A 92 5.73 5.10 6.39
N ILE A 93 4.82 4.14 6.50
CA ILE A 93 4.92 3.06 7.46
C ILE A 93 4.97 1.75 6.68
N LEU A 94 5.99 0.95 6.91
CA LEU A 94 6.10 -0.35 6.26
C LEU A 94 5.05 -1.30 6.83
N LEU A 95 4.14 -1.77 5.97
CA LEU A 95 3.08 -2.70 6.36
C LEU A 95 3.43 -4.15 6.02
N TYR A 96 4.14 -4.35 4.93
CA TYR A 96 4.44 -5.69 4.44
C TYR A 96 5.80 -5.68 3.73
N ASP A 97 6.59 -6.69 4.03
CA ASP A 97 7.89 -6.89 3.40
C ASP A 97 8.04 -8.39 3.12
N SER A 98 8.17 -8.73 1.84
CA SER A 98 8.34 -10.13 1.43
C SER A 98 9.73 -10.68 1.70
N GLY A 99 10.68 -9.81 2.01
CA GLY A 99 12.08 -10.19 2.14
C GLY A 99 12.82 -10.32 0.81
N LYS A 100 12.15 -9.99 -0.29
CA LYS A 100 12.74 -10.05 -1.64
C LYS A 100 13.15 -8.66 -2.10
N ALA A 101 14.19 -8.60 -2.88
CA ALA A 101 14.67 -7.35 -3.44
C ALA A 101 13.95 -7.01 -4.73
#